data_72ab01101491bd9b239b4d5a9df740fe
#
_entry.id   72ab01101491bd9b239b4d5a9df740fe
#
_cell.length_a   1.000
_cell.length_b   1.000
_cell.length_c   1.000
_cell.angle_alpha   90.00
_cell.angle_beta   90.00
_cell.angle_gamma   90.00
#
_symmetry.space_group_name_H-M   'P 1'
#
loop_
_entity.id
_entity.type
_entity.pdbx_description
1 polymer ?
#
loop_
_entity_poly.entity_id
_entity_poly.type
_entity_poly.pdbx_seq_one_letter_code
_entity_poly.pdbx_strand_id
1 'polypeptide(L)'
;MSRGKVSCSCLVAKICLLVVALSATDTRAARDRLEPSVTQLVVGIAPDWDSMTGKLQLFDKTARGWQAAGPAVPVLFGKHGLAWGRGELVGSGNAPAKVERDNRAPAGVFQIGTIYTYDTALPAGADYPFHTVGPGDAWVDDLNNPNYNRHISVDPAHPPPWFEKNKMRHGDFAYRWLVEIRHNADPPVPGYGSAIFFHIRRGLERPSAGCTTMAESDLVAMIRWLRSGAHPHYVCLPKAEYVTRWHSWGLPGPQLTDLFQMQDSAGL
;
A
#
# COMPACT_ATOMS: atom_id res chain seq x y z
N MET A 1 -89.43 24.57 -11.57
CA MET A 1 -88.60 24.14 -10.42
C MET A 1 -87.59 23.12 -10.94
N SER A 2 -86.40 23.54 -11.27
CA SER A 2 -85.31 22.68 -11.73
C SER A 2 -84.08 22.89 -10.87
N ARG A 3 -83.66 21.83 -10.21
CA ARG A 3 -82.47 21.87 -9.33
C ARG A 3 -81.24 21.50 -10.19
N GLY A 4 -80.34 22.43 -10.38
CA GLY A 4 -79.04 22.21 -10.96
C GLY A 4 -78.09 21.44 -10.05
N LYS A 5 -77.48 20.38 -10.59
CA LYS A 5 -76.38 19.64 -9.91
C LYS A 5 -75.08 20.32 -10.27
N VAL A 6 -74.36 20.75 -9.26
CA VAL A 6 -72.98 21.23 -9.39
C VAL A 6 -72.06 20.02 -9.28
N SER A 7 -71.34 19.74 -10.34
CA SER A 7 -70.28 18.71 -10.38
C SER A 7 -68.95 19.32 -9.94
N CYS A 8 -68.42 18.82 -8.83
CA CYS A 8 -67.10 19.20 -8.34
C CYS A 8 -66.03 18.27 -8.92
N SER A 9 -65.31 18.73 -9.94
CA SER A 9 -64.18 18.00 -10.52
C SER A 9 -62.94 18.24 -9.62
N CYS A 10 -62.54 17.18 -8.92
CA CYS A 10 -61.32 17.19 -8.12
C CYS A 10 -60.14 16.89 -9.04
N LEU A 11 -59.32 17.92 -9.25
CA LEU A 11 -58.08 17.84 -10.04
C LEU A 11 -56.97 17.29 -9.11
N VAL A 12 -56.62 16.00 -9.26
CA VAL A 12 -55.53 15.36 -8.53
C VAL A 12 -54.22 15.70 -9.29
N ALA A 13 -53.46 16.63 -8.79
CA ALA A 13 -52.10 16.91 -9.30
C ALA A 13 -51.13 15.82 -8.85
N LYS A 14 -50.68 14.98 -9.78
CA LYS A 14 -49.58 14.01 -9.56
C LYS A 14 -48.27 14.78 -9.55
N ILE A 15 -47.71 15.00 -8.35
CA ILE A 15 -46.33 15.47 -8.19
C ILE A 15 -45.43 14.27 -8.41
N CYS A 16 -44.77 14.21 -9.58
CA CYS A 16 -43.64 13.29 -9.82
C CYS A 16 -42.43 13.84 -9.09
N LEU A 17 -42.07 13.26 -7.94
CA LEU A 17 -40.76 13.48 -7.33
C LEU A 17 -39.70 12.80 -8.19
N LEU A 18 -38.95 13.58 -8.95
CA LEU A 18 -37.74 13.13 -9.64
C LEU A 18 -36.63 13.00 -8.59
N VAL A 19 -36.36 11.78 -8.08
CA VAL A 19 -35.20 11.50 -7.26
C VAL A 19 -34.01 11.42 -8.19
N VAL A 20 -33.28 12.54 -8.33
CA VAL A 20 -31.97 12.55 -8.96
C VAL A 20 -31.00 11.87 -8.00
N ALA A 21 -30.70 10.59 -8.22
CA ALA A 21 -29.61 9.91 -7.60
C ALA A 21 -28.29 10.57 -8.10
N LEU A 22 -27.73 11.49 -7.32
CA LEU A 22 -26.36 11.92 -7.51
C LEU A 22 -25.47 10.69 -7.20
N SER A 23 -25.06 10.00 -8.24
CA SER A 23 -23.93 9.09 -8.16
C SER A 23 -22.71 9.97 -7.87
N ALA A 24 -22.24 9.99 -6.64
CA ALA A 24 -20.92 10.51 -6.31
C ALA A 24 -19.90 9.60 -7.00
N THR A 25 -19.55 9.94 -8.24
CA THR A 25 -18.33 9.45 -8.85
C THR A 25 -17.20 10.10 -8.06
N ASP A 26 -16.62 9.33 -7.17
CA ASP A 26 -15.40 9.70 -6.46
C ASP A 26 -14.26 9.74 -7.49
N THR A 27 -14.23 10.82 -8.27
CA THR A 27 -13.10 11.14 -9.16
C THR A 27 -11.98 11.63 -8.26
N ARG A 28 -11.28 10.69 -7.63
CA ARG A 28 -9.93 10.98 -7.14
C ARG A 28 -9.13 11.41 -8.36
N ALA A 29 -8.97 12.73 -8.55
CA ALA A 29 -8.17 13.28 -9.63
C ALA A 29 -6.81 12.57 -9.59
N ALA A 30 -6.40 11.96 -10.70
CA ALA A 30 -5.10 11.32 -10.80
C ALA A 30 -4.05 12.37 -10.43
N ARG A 31 -3.33 12.14 -9.34
CA ARG A 31 -2.26 13.03 -8.92
C ARG A 31 -1.08 12.80 -9.84
N ASP A 32 -0.48 13.87 -10.29
CA ASP A 32 0.70 13.81 -11.16
C ASP A 32 2.00 13.93 -10.36
N ARG A 33 1.91 14.23 -9.07
CA ARG A 33 3.05 14.52 -8.19
C ARG A 33 2.73 14.20 -6.73
N LEU A 34 3.77 13.89 -5.94
CA LEU A 34 3.69 13.79 -4.48
C LEU A 34 3.18 15.08 -3.84
N GLU A 35 2.31 14.93 -2.83
CA GLU A 35 1.85 16.05 -2.02
C GLU A 35 3.02 16.72 -1.30
N PRO A 36 3.00 18.07 -1.16
CA PRO A 36 4.05 18.81 -0.45
C PRO A 36 4.24 18.39 1.02
N SER A 37 3.18 17.88 1.66
CA SER A 37 3.17 17.38 3.03
C SER A 37 3.97 16.10 3.23
N VAL A 38 4.25 15.35 2.15
CA VAL A 38 5.09 14.16 2.19
C VAL A 38 6.54 14.57 2.40
N THR A 39 7.09 14.24 3.55
CA THR A 39 8.46 14.61 3.93
C THR A 39 9.36 13.43 4.28
N GLN A 40 8.81 12.20 4.26
CA GLN A 40 9.59 10.96 4.34
C GLN A 40 9.26 10.04 3.16
N LEU A 41 10.29 9.48 2.52
CA LEU A 41 10.14 8.46 1.47
C LEU A 41 10.99 7.24 1.77
N VAL A 42 10.38 6.08 1.61
CA VAL A 42 11.05 4.80 1.46
C VAL A 42 11.10 4.51 -0.03
N VAL A 43 12.28 4.45 -0.64
CA VAL A 43 12.44 4.26 -2.08
C VAL A 43 13.05 2.90 -2.37
N GLY A 44 12.28 2.01 -2.98
CA GLY A 44 12.71 0.68 -3.43
C GLY A 44 12.87 0.64 -4.94
N ILE A 45 14.04 0.24 -5.42
CA ILE A 45 14.36 0.15 -6.85
C ILE A 45 14.73 -1.30 -7.20
N ALA A 46 14.01 -1.86 -8.16
CA ALA A 46 14.37 -3.10 -8.83
C ALA A 46 15.16 -2.81 -10.11
N PRO A 47 16.08 -3.67 -10.56
CA PRO A 47 16.74 -3.55 -11.86
C PRO A 47 15.76 -3.42 -13.03
N ASP A 48 14.76 -4.28 -13.06
CA ASP A 48 13.71 -4.36 -14.07
C ASP A 48 12.38 -4.88 -13.50
N TRP A 49 11.39 -5.14 -14.36
CA TRP A 49 10.05 -5.60 -13.97
C TRP A 49 10.01 -7.03 -13.42
N ASP A 50 10.94 -7.89 -13.81
CA ASP A 50 10.95 -9.30 -13.44
C ASP A 50 11.96 -9.63 -12.33
N SER A 51 12.72 -8.61 -11.89
CA SER A 51 13.69 -8.75 -10.81
C SER A 51 13.02 -8.92 -9.45
N MET A 52 13.33 -10.03 -8.79
CA MET A 52 12.90 -10.28 -7.41
C MET A 52 13.80 -9.62 -6.35
N THR A 53 14.93 -9.05 -6.74
CA THR A 53 15.90 -8.38 -5.87
C THR A 53 15.97 -6.89 -6.20
N GLY A 54 16.40 -6.10 -5.22
CA GLY A 54 16.65 -4.69 -5.41
C GLY A 54 17.28 -4.04 -4.19
N LYS A 55 17.28 -2.72 -4.19
CA LYS A 55 17.76 -1.91 -3.06
C LYS A 55 16.67 -0.98 -2.59
N LEU A 56 16.70 -0.66 -1.30
CA LEU A 56 15.80 0.29 -0.65
C LEU A 56 16.62 1.33 0.10
N GLN A 57 16.22 2.60 0.02
CA GLN A 57 16.85 3.70 0.74
C GLN A 57 15.80 4.64 1.32
N LEU A 58 16.11 5.22 2.48
CA LEU A 58 15.26 6.16 3.20
C LEU A 58 15.65 7.59 2.84
N PHE A 59 14.67 8.50 2.74
CA PHE A 59 14.88 9.92 2.43
C PHE A 59 14.02 10.81 3.30
N ASP A 60 14.64 11.84 3.88
CA ASP A 60 13.96 12.97 4.52
C ASP A 60 13.95 14.18 3.59
N LYS A 61 12.83 14.92 3.58
CA LYS A 61 12.71 16.18 2.85
C LYS A 61 13.06 17.35 3.75
N THR A 62 14.08 18.10 3.36
CA THR A 62 14.56 19.29 4.06
C THR A 62 14.28 20.55 3.24
N ALA A 63 14.62 21.73 3.76
CA ALA A 63 14.58 22.97 3.00
C ALA A 63 15.48 22.94 1.74
N ARG A 64 16.46 22.04 1.70
CA ARG A 64 17.36 21.84 0.54
C ARG A 64 16.87 20.74 -0.42
N GLY A 65 15.66 20.22 -0.22
CA GLY A 65 15.10 19.09 -0.97
C GLY A 65 15.33 17.74 -0.29
N TRP A 66 15.19 16.65 -1.04
CA TRP A 66 15.37 15.29 -0.55
C TRP A 66 16.82 15.00 -0.18
N GLN A 67 17.02 14.34 0.93
CA GLN A 67 18.32 13.88 1.42
C GLN A 67 18.21 12.44 1.90
N ALA A 68 19.24 11.63 1.59
CA ALA A 68 19.30 10.26 2.08
C ALA A 68 19.44 10.23 3.60
N ALA A 69 18.61 9.44 4.28
CA ALA A 69 18.61 9.26 5.74
C ALA A 69 19.41 8.03 6.19
N GLY A 70 20.20 7.44 5.30
CA GLY A 70 21.04 6.28 5.54
C GLY A 70 21.46 5.60 4.25
N PRO A 71 22.27 4.54 4.33
CA PRO A 71 22.71 3.79 3.17
C PRO A 71 21.54 3.01 2.53
N ALA A 72 21.70 2.65 1.26
CA ALA A 72 20.80 1.72 0.61
C ALA A 72 21.00 0.30 1.15
N VAL A 73 19.90 -0.42 1.40
CA VAL A 73 19.90 -1.79 1.91
C VAL A 73 19.31 -2.76 0.89
N PRO A 74 19.76 -4.04 0.86
CA PRO A 74 19.23 -5.04 -0.06
C PRO A 74 17.83 -5.49 0.37
N VAL A 75 16.91 -5.58 -0.61
CA VAL A 75 15.53 -6.07 -0.42
C VAL A 75 15.18 -7.15 -1.42
N LEU A 76 14.16 -7.95 -1.06
CA LEU A 76 13.50 -8.86 -2.00
C LEU A 76 12.07 -8.40 -2.21
N PHE A 77 11.64 -8.50 -3.46
CA PHE A 77 10.28 -8.22 -3.91
C PHE A 77 9.47 -9.51 -4.10
N GLY A 78 8.42 -9.45 -4.90
CA GLY A 78 7.67 -10.61 -5.30
C GLY A 78 8.50 -11.60 -6.14
N LYS A 79 8.19 -12.88 -6.06
CA LYS A 79 8.87 -13.95 -6.79
C LYS A 79 8.96 -13.70 -8.31
N HIS A 80 7.96 -13.01 -8.87
CA HIS A 80 7.90 -12.67 -10.29
C HIS A 80 8.24 -11.19 -10.56
N GLY A 81 8.91 -10.49 -9.62
CA GLY A 81 9.27 -9.09 -9.74
C GLY A 81 8.14 -8.14 -9.38
N LEU A 82 7.90 -7.14 -10.21
CA LEU A 82 6.95 -6.05 -9.97
C LEU A 82 5.81 -6.02 -11.00
N ALA A 83 4.70 -5.34 -10.65
CA ALA A 83 3.60 -5.01 -11.54
C ALA A 83 2.97 -3.68 -11.12
N TRP A 84 2.38 -2.91 -12.04
CA TRP A 84 1.71 -1.65 -11.70
C TRP A 84 0.60 -1.88 -10.67
N GLY A 85 0.74 -1.25 -9.51
CA GLY A 85 -0.19 -1.34 -8.40
C GLY A 85 -1.32 -0.31 -8.48
N ARG A 86 -2.09 -0.23 -7.37
CA ARG A 86 -3.12 0.80 -7.14
C ARG A 86 -2.67 1.65 -5.96
N GLY A 87 -2.00 2.74 -6.23
CA GLY A 87 -1.46 3.68 -5.25
C GLY A 87 -1.86 5.11 -5.58
N GLU A 88 -1.16 6.09 -4.99
CA GLU A 88 -1.40 7.52 -5.25
C GLU A 88 -0.83 7.97 -6.59
N LEU A 89 0.36 7.50 -6.94
CA LEU A 89 0.98 7.71 -8.24
C LEU A 89 1.28 6.35 -8.86
N VAL A 90 0.75 6.15 -10.05
CA VAL A 90 0.91 4.91 -10.81
C VAL A 90 1.21 5.27 -12.26
N GLY A 91 2.17 4.59 -12.85
CA GLY A 91 2.47 4.77 -14.26
C GLY A 91 1.47 4.04 -15.16
N SER A 92 1.59 4.31 -16.44
CA SER A 92 0.90 3.62 -17.52
C SER A 92 1.92 3.06 -18.51
N GLY A 93 1.53 2.08 -19.30
CA GLY A 93 2.39 1.47 -20.32
C GLY A 93 2.15 -0.03 -20.45
N ASN A 94 3.02 -0.72 -21.16
CA ASN A 94 2.89 -2.15 -21.48
C ASN A 94 3.35 -3.09 -20.34
N ALA A 95 3.73 -2.54 -19.18
CA ALA A 95 4.09 -3.37 -18.03
C ALA A 95 2.85 -4.04 -17.40
N PRO A 96 3.02 -5.20 -16.74
CA PRO A 96 1.89 -5.92 -16.16
C PRO A 96 1.17 -5.08 -15.09
N ALA A 97 -0.15 -5.16 -15.05
CA ALA A 97 -0.95 -4.67 -13.93
C ALA A 97 -0.97 -5.70 -12.81
N LYS A 98 -0.92 -5.22 -11.55
CA LYS A 98 -1.00 -6.07 -10.36
C LYS A 98 -2.36 -6.77 -10.30
N VAL A 99 -2.34 -8.10 -10.14
CA VAL A 99 -3.52 -8.90 -9.88
C VAL A 99 -3.30 -9.78 -8.63
N GLU A 100 -4.38 -10.27 -8.07
CA GLU A 100 -4.31 -11.14 -6.89
C GLU A 100 -3.52 -12.41 -7.19
N ARG A 101 -2.59 -12.79 -6.28
CA ARG A 101 -1.76 -14.01 -6.35
C ARG A 101 -0.80 -14.09 -7.56
N ASP A 102 -0.47 -12.98 -8.20
CA ASP A 102 0.51 -12.94 -9.31
C ASP A 102 1.97 -13.11 -8.85
N ASN A 103 2.22 -13.09 -7.55
CA ASN A 103 3.55 -13.09 -6.94
C ASN A 103 4.42 -11.89 -7.36
N ARG A 104 3.83 -10.75 -7.69
CA ARG A 104 4.53 -9.51 -8.02
C ARG A 104 4.32 -8.47 -6.91
N ALA A 105 5.36 -7.71 -6.59
CA ALA A 105 5.23 -6.55 -5.71
C ALA A 105 4.59 -5.39 -6.47
N PRO A 106 3.72 -4.58 -5.83
CA PRO A 106 3.11 -3.44 -6.51
C PRO A 106 4.13 -2.33 -6.78
N ALA A 107 4.18 -1.86 -8.03
CA ALA A 107 4.93 -0.69 -8.45
C ALA A 107 4.06 0.57 -8.38
N GLY A 108 4.65 1.70 -7.95
CA GLY A 108 3.95 2.97 -7.80
C GLY A 108 4.40 3.71 -6.55
N VAL A 109 3.55 4.63 -6.08
CA VAL A 109 3.72 5.36 -4.82
C VAL A 109 2.54 5.07 -3.91
N PHE A 110 2.83 4.66 -2.68
CA PHE A 110 1.85 4.20 -1.71
C PHE A 110 2.09 4.87 -0.36
N GLN A 111 1.04 5.21 0.37
CA GLN A 111 1.16 5.60 1.76
C GLN A 111 1.68 4.41 2.58
N ILE A 112 2.44 4.70 3.63
CA ILE A 112 2.79 3.73 4.67
C ILE A 112 1.70 3.83 5.74
N GLY A 113 1.06 2.70 6.02
CA GLY A 113 -0.02 2.59 7.00
C GLY A 113 0.46 2.14 8.38
N THR A 114 -0.39 1.40 9.08
CA THR A 114 -0.16 0.93 10.44
C THR A 114 0.93 -0.15 10.48
N ILE A 115 1.67 -0.19 11.60
CA ILE A 115 2.58 -1.29 11.91
C ILE A 115 1.80 -2.34 12.70
N TYR A 116 1.83 -3.59 12.24
CA TYR A 116 1.25 -4.73 12.95
C TYR A 116 2.37 -5.58 13.54
N THR A 117 2.26 -5.92 14.81
CA THR A 117 3.25 -6.73 15.52
C THR A 117 2.58 -7.56 16.59
N TYR A 118 3.13 -8.70 16.97
CA TYR A 118 2.70 -9.43 18.15
C TYR A 118 3.52 -9.07 19.41
N ASP A 119 4.44 -8.13 19.30
CA ASP A 119 5.09 -7.52 20.46
C ASP A 119 4.16 -6.46 21.09
N THR A 120 4.29 -6.27 22.39
CA THR A 120 3.46 -5.31 23.15
C THR A 120 3.88 -3.85 22.94
N ALA A 121 5.02 -3.60 22.29
CA ALA A 121 5.55 -2.28 22.01
C ALA A 121 6.40 -2.30 20.73
N LEU A 122 6.55 -1.14 20.09
CA LEU A 122 7.50 -0.95 19.01
C LEU A 122 8.96 -1.01 19.52
N PRO A 123 9.95 -1.19 18.63
CA PRO A 123 11.36 -1.08 18.96
C PRO A 123 11.66 0.26 19.65
N ALA A 124 12.50 0.23 20.69
CA ALA A 124 12.86 1.44 21.44
C ALA A 124 13.31 2.59 20.51
N GLY A 125 12.73 3.78 20.72
CA GLY A 125 12.94 4.97 19.88
C GLY A 125 12.03 5.08 18.65
N ALA A 126 11.17 4.11 18.39
CA ALA A 126 10.11 4.22 17.37
C ALA A 126 8.90 4.96 17.93
N ASP A 127 8.30 5.82 17.08
CA ASP A 127 7.07 6.56 17.38
C ASP A 127 6.19 6.59 16.10
N TYR A 128 5.39 5.54 15.95
CA TYR A 128 4.52 5.36 14.78
C TYR A 128 3.24 4.61 15.18
N PRO A 129 2.11 4.82 14.49
CA PRO A 129 0.90 4.05 14.76
C PRO A 129 1.13 2.56 14.61
N PHE A 130 0.73 1.77 15.62
CA PHE A 130 0.85 0.32 15.58
C PHE A 130 -0.34 -0.37 16.21
N HIS A 131 -0.52 -1.65 15.87
CA HIS A 131 -1.49 -2.55 16.44
C HIS A 131 -0.80 -3.83 16.91
N THR A 132 -1.07 -4.22 18.16
CA THR A 132 -0.62 -5.50 18.69
C THR A 132 -1.56 -6.61 18.22
N VAL A 133 -1.05 -7.50 17.38
CA VAL A 133 -1.80 -8.60 16.79
C VAL A 133 -2.15 -9.62 17.86
N GLY A 134 -3.44 -9.89 18.03
CA GLY A 134 -4.00 -10.86 18.92
C GLY A 134 -4.64 -12.07 18.21
N PRO A 135 -5.26 -12.99 18.96
CA PRO A 135 -5.83 -14.22 18.42
C PRO A 135 -7.06 -14.00 17.52
N GLY A 136 -7.69 -12.82 17.60
CA GLY A 136 -8.87 -12.47 16.78
C GLY A 136 -8.55 -11.64 15.55
N ASP A 137 -7.28 -11.34 15.26
CA ASP A 137 -6.92 -10.45 14.16
C ASP A 137 -6.74 -11.19 12.83
N ALA A 138 -7.30 -10.63 11.79
CA ALA A 138 -7.22 -11.14 10.42
C ALA A 138 -6.91 -10.01 9.43
N TRP A 139 -6.18 -10.33 8.36
CA TRP A 139 -6.11 -9.52 7.15
C TRP A 139 -6.83 -10.26 6.04
N VAL A 140 -7.93 -9.69 5.55
CA VAL A 140 -8.83 -10.41 4.66
C VAL A 140 -8.33 -10.36 3.21
N ASP A 141 -7.99 -11.52 2.63
CA ASP A 141 -7.59 -11.68 1.22
C ASP A 141 -8.61 -12.46 0.38
N ASP A 142 -9.77 -12.79 0.96
CA ASP A 142 -10.87 -13.45 0.25
C ASP A 142 -11.62 -12.45 -0.63
N LEU A 143 -11.59 -12.70 -1.94
CA LEU A 143 -12.20 -11.86 -2.98
C LEU A 143 -13.71 -11.63 -2.81
N ASN A 144 -14.42 -12.55 -2.16
CA ASN A 144 -15.86 -12.49 -1.96
C ASN A 144 -16.23 -11.85 -0.60
N ASN A 145 -15.26 -11.52 0.23
CA ASN A 145 -15.51 -10.93 1.52
C ASN A 145 -15.65 -9.39 1.41
N PRO A 146 -16.68 -8.76 1.99
CA PRO A 146 -16.86 -7.31 1.96
C PRO A 146 -15.72 -6.54 2.64
N ASN A 147 -14.93 -7.21 3.47
CA ASN A 147 -13.77 -6.65 4.14
C ASN A 147 -12.44 -6.94 3.39
N TYR A 148 -12.51 -7.31 2.11
CA TYR A 148 -11.32 -7.58 1.30
C TYR A 148 -10.26 -6.49 1.44
N ASN A 149 -9.00 -6.91 1.60
CA ASN A 149 -7.82 -6.07 1.81
C ASN A 149 -7.93 -5.11 3.01
N ARG A 150 -8.52 -5.60 4.12
CA ARG A 150 -8.65 -4.85 5.38
C ARG A 150 -8.22 -5.70 6.56
N HIS A 151 -7.68 -5.03 7.57
CA HIS A 151 -7.53 -5.60 8.91
C HIS A 151 -8.90 -5.65 9.60
N ILE A 152 -9.23 -6.79 10.19
CA ILE A 152 -10.46 -7.02 10.96
C ILE A 152 -10.10 -7.74 12.26
N SER A 153 -10.66 -7.27 13.37
CA SER A 153 -10.64 -7.99 14.64
C SER A 153 -12.00 -8.63 14.90
N VAL A 154 -12.02 -9.92 15.23
CA VAL A 154 -13.22 -10.68 15.57
C VAL A 154 -13.12 -11.24 16.99
N ASP A 155 -14.25 -11.64 17.57
CA ASP A 155 -14.25 -12.42 18.81
C ASP A 155 -13.59 -13.79 18.56
N PRO A 156 -12.43 -14.07 19.16
CA PRO A 156 -11.72 -15.34 18.94
C PRO A 156 -12.45 -16.56 19.49
N ALA A 157 -13.43 -16.38 20.39
CA ALA A 157 -14.27 -17.48 20.89
C ALA A 157 -15.35 -17.90 19.88
N HIS A 158 -15.75 -17.01 18.98
CA HIS A 158 -16.79 -17.23 17.98
C HIS A 158 -16.38 -16.72 16.60
N PRO A 159 -15.26 -17.21 16.03
CA PRO A 159 -14.75 -16.70 14.76
C PRO A 159 -15.69 -17.05 13.60
N PRO A 160 -15.89 -16.14 12.63
CA PRO A 160 -16.67 -16.43 11.44
C PRO A 160 -15.95 -17.47 10.54
N PRO A 161 -16.66 -18.18 9.65
CA PRO A 161 -16.07 -19.28 8.84
C PRO A 161 -14.87 -18.88 7.98
N TRP A 162 -14.77 -17.63 7.57
CA TRP A 162 -13.66 -17.11 6.75
C TRP A 162 -12.39 -16.83 7.56
N PHE A 163 -12.46 -16.71 8.89
CA PHE A 163 -11.39 -16.22 9.75
C PHE A 163 -10.10 -17.06 9.66
N GLU A 164 -10.20 -18.39 9.78
CA GLU A 164 -9.04 -19.28 9.82
C GLU A 164 -8.11 -19.15 8.60
N LYS A 165 -8.67 -18.82 7.42
CA LYS A 165 -7.89 -18.62 6.19
C LYS A 165 -7.21 -17.27 6.11
N ASN A 166 -7.74 -16.28 6.86
CA ASN A 166 -7.32 -14.89 6.79
C ASN A 166 -6.63 -14.41 8.10
N LYS A 167 -6.56 -15.25 9.14
CA LYS A 167 -5.98 -14.85 10.41
C LYS A 167 -4.52 -14.46 10.28
N MET A 168 -4.15 -13.39 10.98
CA MET A 168 -2.76 -12.95 11.04
C MET A 168 -1.93 -13.96 11.82
N ARG A 169 -0.72 -14.28 11.29
CA ARG A 169 0.13 -15.33 11.85
C ARG A 169 0.90 -14.80 13.05
N HIS A 170 0.40 -15.09 14.22
CA HIS A 170 1.10 -14.82 15.47
C HIS A 170 2.27 -15.80 15.66
N GLY A 171 3.44 -15.29 16.09
CA GLY A 171 4.63 -16.10 16.37
C GLY A 171 5.47 -16.50 15.14
N ASP A 172 5.06 -16.18 13.93
CA ASP A 172 5.90 -16.34 12.74
C ASP A 172 6.95 -15.22 12.69
N PHE A 173 8.24 -15.56 12.81
CA PHE A 173 9.32 -14.57 12.90
C PHE A 173 9.30 -13.55 11.75
N ALA A 174 8.96 -13.99 10.54
CA ALA A 174 8.93 -13.12 9.37
C ALA A 174 7.83 -12.03 9.49
N TYR A 175 6.80 -12.28 10.28
CA TYR A 175 5.67 -11.40 10.51
C TYR A 175 5.68 -10.71 11.87
N ARG A 176 6.81 -10.78 12.58
CA ARG A 176 6.98 -10.05 13.84
C ARG A 176 6.75 -8.55 13.66
N TRP A 177 7.22 -8.01 12.54
CA TRP A 177 7.01 -6.63 12.12
C TRP A 177 6.40 -6.62 10.73
N LEU A 178 5.16 -6.20 10.62
CA LEU A 178 4.45 -5.95 9.36
C LEU A 178 4.18 -4.46 9.26
N VAL A 179 4.82 -3.76 8.32
CA VAL A 179 4.52 -2.35 8.04
C VAL A 179 3.64 -2.30 6.79
N GLU A 180 2.41 -1.82 6.96
CA GLU A 180 1.41 -1.78 5.88
C GLU A 180 1.88 -0.89 4.73
N ILE A 181 1.85 -1.42 3.51
CA ILE A 181 1.93 -0.67 2.26
C ILE A 181 0.50 -0.54 1.74
N ARG A 182 -0.05 0.68 1.73
CA ARG A 182 -1.45 0.95 1.37
C ARG A 182 -1.70 0.82 -0.14
N HIS A 183 -1.35 -0.34 -0.65
CA HIS A 183 -1.68 -0.76 -2.00
C HIS A 183 -3.14 -1.21 -2.07
N ASN A 184 -3.89 -0.74 -3.06
CA ASN A 184 -5.28 -1.12 -3.26
C ASN A 184 -6.16 -0.97 -1.99
N ALA A 185 -5.98 0.13 -1.26
CA ALA A 185 -6.55 0.31 0.07
C ALA A 185 -7.83 1.17 0.10
N ASP A 186 -7.92 2.23 -0.71
CA ASP A 186 -8.96 3.25 -0.59
C ASP A 186 -9.61 3.64 -1.94
N PRO A 187 -10.74 3.03 -2.28
CA PRO A 187 -11.31 1.81 -1.73
C PRO A 187 -10.58 0.56 -2.26
N PRO A 188 -10.54 -0.53 -1.49
CA PRO A 188 -10.01 -1.79 -2.00
C PRO A 188 -10.90 -2.35 -3.11
N VAL A 189 -10.27 -2.84 -4.18
CA VAL A 189 -10.97 -3.46 -5.31
C VAL A 189 -10.55 -4.94 -5.37
N PRO A 190 -11.49 -5.89 -5.18
CA PRO A 190 -11.18 -7.31 -5.25
C PRO A 190 -10.48 -7.71 -6.55
N GLY A 191 -9.46 -8.55 -6.45
CA GLY A 191 -8.70 -9.04 -7.60
C GLY A 191 -7.48 -8.23 -7.99
N TYR A 192 -7.25 -7.04 -7.40
CA TYR A 192 -6.11 -6.18 -7.70
C TYR A 192 -4.94 -6.29 -6.70
N GLY A 193 -4.96 -7.34 -5.89
CA GLY A 193 -3.92 -7.61 -4.89
C GLY A 193 -4.27 -7.10 -3.49
N SER A 194 -3.88 -7.87 -2.48
CA SER A 194 -4.16 -7.64 -1.07
C SER A 194 -2.96 -8.00 -0.19
N ALA A 195 -3.00 -7.62 1.08
CA ALA A 195 -2.04 -8.01 2.12
C ALA A 195 -0.58 -7.70 1.76
N ILE A 196 -0.31 -6.46 1.37
CA ILE A 196 1.03 -6.00 0.97
C ILE A 196 1.69 -5.24 2.13
N PHE A 197 2.88 -5.73 2.53
CA PHE A 197 3.63 -5.22 3.68
C PHE A 197 5.13 -5.15 3.42
N PHE A 198 5.84 -4.37 4.24
CA PHE A 198 7.23 -4.69 4.54
C PHE A 198 7.26 -5.72 5.65
N HIS A 199 8.13 -6.72 5.54
CA HIS A 199 8.35 -7.69 6.60
C HIS A 199 9.77 -8.30 6.57
N ILE A 200 10.13 -9.05 7.61
CA ILE A 200 11.43 -9.71 7.69
C ILE A 200 11.55 -10.78 6.60
N ARG A 201 12.65 -10.77 5.85
CA ARG A 201 12.90 -11.80 4.83
C ARG A 201 13.17 -13.18 5.47
N ARG A 202 12.66 -14.22 4.84
CA ARG A 202 12.85 -15.62 5.31
C ARG A 202 14.20 -16.22 4.93
N GLY A 203 14.98 -15.53 4.11
CA GLY A 203 16.30 -15.94 3.60
C GLY A 203 16.72 -15.08 2.43
N LEU A 204 18.00 -15.14 2.08
CA LEU A 204 18.60 -14.27 1.05
C LEU A 204 17.99 -14.49 -0.36
N GLU A 205 17.53 -15.71 -0.64
CA GLU A 205 16.97 -16.12 -1.94
C GLU A 205 15.50 -16.55 -1.84
N ARG A 206 14.78 -16.08 -0.81
CA ARG A 206 13.37 -16.39 -0.61
C ARG A 206 12.50 -15.15 -0.81
N PRO A 207 12.12 -14.85 -2.06
CA PRO A 207 11.22 -13.74 -2.37
C PRO A 207 9.82 -13.97 -1.79
N SER A 208 9.03 -12.91 -1.74
CA SER A 208 7.66 -12.93 -1.23
C SER A 208 6.65 -13.28 -2.32
N ALA A 209 5.37 -13.34 -1.94
CA ALA A 209 4.23 -13.39 -2.87
C ALA A 209 3.79 -11.99 -3.36
N GLY A 210 4.52 -10.93 -2.99
CA GLY A 210 4.21 -9.54 -3.38
C GLY A 210 4.65 -8.48 -2.36
N CYS A 211 4.98 -8.86 -1.13
CA CYS A 211 5.54 -7.98 -0.12
C CYS A 211 6.97 -7.55 -0.46
N THR A 212 7.45 -6.48 0.17
CA THR A 212 8.87 -6.10 0.14
C THR A 212 9.53 -6.56 1.43
N THR A 213 10.62 -7.34 1.32
CA THR A 213 11.24 -7.97 2.48
C THR A 213 12.72 -7.62 2.63
N MET A 214 13.19 -7.53 3.87
CA MET A 214 14.55 -7.12 4.19
C MET A 214 15.07 -7.83 5.46
N ALA A 215 16.32 -7.60 5.83
CA ALA A 215 16.85 -8.08 7.10
C ALA A 215 16.08 -7.42 8.26
N GLU A 216 15.95 -8.12 9.40
CA GLU A 216 15.25 -7.59 10.56
C GLU A 216 15.87 -6.29 11.06
N SER A 217 17.21 -6.20 11.08
CA SER A 217 17.92 -4.98 11.48
C SER A 217 17.54 -3.76 10.65
N ASP A 218 17.39 -3.94 9.33
CA ASP A 218 17.07 -2.87 8.40
C ASP A 218 15.60 -2.44 8.54
N LEU A 219 14.69 -3.42 8.73
CA LEU A 219 13.27 -3.16 8.98
C LEU A 219 13.07 -2.42 10.30
N VAL A 220 13.77 -2.83 11.37
CA VAL A 220 13.73 -2.16 12.67
C VAL A 220 14.30 -0.74 12.58
N ALA A 221 15.39 -0.54 11.82
CA ALA A 221 15.94 0.81 11.57
C ALA A 221 14.93 1.69 10.85
N MET A 222 14.24 1.17 9.82
CA MET A 222 13.16 1.88 9.13
C MET A 222 12.00 2.22 10.09
N ILE A 223 11.53 1.27 10.91
CA ILE A 223 10.46 1.50 11.90
C ILE A 223 10.83 2.63 12.88
N ARG A 224 12.08 2.67 13.36
CA ARG A 224 12.57 3.75 14.24
C ARG A 224 12.64 5.10 13.56
N TRP A 225 12.86 5.11 12.25
CA TRP A 225 12.97 6.35 11.46
C TRP A 225 11.60 6.90 11.06
N LEU A 226 10.58 6.06 10.86
CA LEU A 226 9.24 6.50 10.47
C LEU A 226 8.64 7.48 11.46
N ARG A 227 7.96 8.53 10.96
CA ARG A 227 7.20 9.52 11.73
C ARG A 227 5.85 9.76 11.05
N SER A 228 4.75 9.59 11.75
CA SER A 228 3.40 9.76 11.19
C SER A 228 3.15 11.19 10.67
N GLY A 229 3.63 12.21 11.38
CA GLY A 229 3.53 13.60 10.96
C GLY A 229 4.35 13.95 9.71
N ALA A 230 5.25 13.07 9.26
CA ALA A 230 6.00 13.22 8.01
C ALA A 230 5.27 12.66 6.78
N HIS A 231 4.08 12.07 6.98
CA HIS A 231 3.28 11.41 5.93
C HIS A 231 4.11 10.46 5.06
N PRO A 232 4.77 9.43 5.65
CA PRO A 232 5.71 8.60 4.92
C PRO A 232 5.05 7.84 3.78
N HIS A 233 5.74 7.79 2.63
CA HIS A 233 5.30 7.05 1.45
C HIS A 233 6.37 6.07 0.99
N TYR A 234 5.93 5.00 0.38
CA TYR A 234 6.75 4.02 -0.30
C TYR A 234 6.69 4.21 -1.81
N VAL A 235 7.84 4.35 -2.42
CA VAL A 235 8.05 4.35 -3.88
C VAL A 235 8.66 3.00 -4.25
N CYS A 236 8.01 2.23 -5.12
CA CYS A 236 8.53 0.97 -5.64
C CYS A 236 8.50 1.02 -7.16
N LEU A 237 9.65 1.00 -7.80
CA LEU A 237 9.75 1.11 -9.25
C LEU A 237 10.93 0.31 -9.81
N PRO A 238 10.81 -0.18 -11.05
CA PRO A 238 11.98 -0.54 -11.84
C PRO A 238 12.84 0.70 -12.11
N LYS A 239 14.16 0.50 -12.25
CA LYS A 239 15.12 1.57 -12.48
C LYS A 239 14.74 2.50 -13.65
N ALA A 240 14.34 1.93 -14.78
CA ALA A 240 13.94 2.70 -15.96
C ALA A 240 12.73 3.60 -15.69
N GLU A 241 11.72 3.09 -14.99
CA GLU A 241 10.52 3.85 -14.61
C GLU A 241 10.84 4.97 -13.63
N TYR A 242 11.73 4.72 -12.66
CA TYR A 242 12.17 5.73 -11.72
C TYR A 242 12.89 6.89 -12.43
N VAL A 243 13.84 6.59 -13.31
CA VAL A 243 14.59 7.59 -14.08
C VAL A 243 13.66 8.44 -14.96
N THR A 244 12.61 7.85 -15.51
CA THR A 244 11.63 8.58 -16.31
C THR A 244 10.74 9.50 -15.48
N ARG A 245 10.39 9.11 -14.24
CA ARG A 245 9.31 9.74 -13.47
C ARG A 245 9.77 10.58 -12.29
N TRP A 246 10.99 10.40 -11.79
CA TRP A 246 11.42 11.03 -10.53
C TRP A 246 11.17 12.55 -10.49
N HIS A 247 11.42 13.25 -11.58
CA HIS A 247 11.26 14.70 -11.64
C HIS A 247 9.79 15.13 -11.64
N SER A 248 8.97 14.55 -12.51
CA SER A 248 7.54 14.86 -12.58
C SER A 248 6.82 14.47 -11.29
N TRP A 249 7.16 13.32 -10.70
CA TRP A 249 6.57 12.87 -9.45
C TRP A 249 7.12 13.56 -8.19
N GLY A 250 8.20 14.34 -8.32
CA GLY A 250 8.81 15.05 -7.19
C GLY A 250 9.60 14.16 -6.24
N LEU A 251 10.17 13.07 -6.76
CA LEU A 251 10.98 12.12 -6.02
C LEU A 251 12.45 12.60 -5.91
N PRO A 252 13.28 11.98 -5.03
CA PRO A 252 14.71 12.20 -5.00
C PRO A 252 15.35 11.99 -6.36
N GLY A 253 16.25 12.90 -6.77
CA GLY A 253 16.99 12.72 -8.03
C GLY A 253 17.93 11.52 -7.99
N PRO A 254 18.18 10.83 -9.11
CA PRO A 254 19.02 9.63 -9.18
C PRO A 254 20.44 9.83 -8.61
N GLN A 255 20.97 11.06 -8.68
CA GLN A 255 22.29 11.43 -8.15
C GLN A 255 22.34 11.48 -6.61
N LEU A 256 21.20 11.51 -5.92
CA LEU A 256 21.13 11.58 -4.46
C LEU A 256 21.09 10.19 -3.81
N THR A 257 21.24 9.12 -4.58
CA THR A 257 20.97 7.77 -4.11
C THR A 257 22.04 6.75 -4.54
N ASP A 258 22.39 5.86 -3.61
CA ASP A 258 23.22 4.68 -3.88
C ASP A 258 22.41 3.56 -4.57
N LEU A 259 21.11 3.77 -4.80
CA LEU A 259 20.21 2.76 -5.40
C LEU A 259 20.61 2.38 -6.83
N PHE A 260 21.29 3.28 -7.55
CA PHE A 260 21.71 3.04 -8.95
C PHE A 260 23.13 2.51 -9.08
N GLN A 261 23.92 2.53 -8.00
CA GLN A 261 25.22 1.88 -7.96
C GLN A 261 25.02 0.37 -7.74
N MET A 262 24.63 -0.35 -8.80
CA MET A 262 24.76 -1.78 -8.82
C MET A 262 26.25 -2.08 -8.89
N GLN A 263 26.83 -2.57 -7.79
CA GLN A 263 28.10 -3.23 -7.89
C GLN A 263 27.89 -4.44 -8.80
N ASP A 264 28.54 -4.45 -9.94
CA ASP A 264 28.81 -5.67 -10.71
C ASP A 264 29.68 -6.58 -9.84
N SER A 265 29.05 -7.23 -8.85
CA SER A 265 29.68 -8.30 -8.08
C SER A 265 29.53 -9.62 -8.85
N ALA A 266 29.92 -9.58 -10.13
CA ALA A 266 30.24 -10.74 -10.90
C ALA A 266 31.78 -10.83 -10.92
N GLY A 267 32.35 -11.42 -9.86
CA GLY A 267 33.77 -11.64 -9.83
C GLY A 267 34.32 -11.87 -8.42
N LEU A 268 34.13 -13.06 -7.88
CA LEU A 268 35.16 -13.93 -7.26
C LEU A 268 34.50 -15.22 -6.80
#